data_d2776f6da8b3418c2ab52e0516301e87
#
_entry.id   d2776f6da8b3418c2ab52e0516301e87
#
_cell.length_a   1.000
_cell.length_b   1.000
_cell.length_c   1.000
_cell.angle_alpha   90.00
_cell.angle_beta   90.00
_cell.angle_gamma   90.00
#
_symmetry.space_group_name_H-M   'P 1'
#
loop_
_entity.id
_entity.type
_entity.pdbx_description
1 polymer ?
#
loop_
_entity_poly.entity_id
_entity_poly.type
_entity_poly.pdbx_seq_one_letter_code
_entity_poly.pdbx_strand_id
1 'polypeptide(L)'
;AAAIFSILAIVLFAVGGLMVGHINGYVATNLDPNAASDPLMKTVEVVKGAWLNNYKLYPITMLVPALGFIGLLFSLIFNIKGKSGLAFIFSGIGIAGIILTSGVSMFPFIMPSSSDPISSLTAFDATSSEHTLLLMLVAALIFTPIILTYTSWVYKIMRGKLTTARIEENSHTMY
;
A
#
# COMPACT_ATOMS: atom_id res chain seq x y z
N ALA A 1 -9.02 -22.76 -3.72
CA ALA A 1 -8.17 -21.73 -4.40
C ALA A 1 -7.73 -20.65 -3.41
N ALA A 2 -8.63 -19.91 -2.74
CA ALA A 2 -8.29 -18.76 -1.89
C ALA A 2 -7.30 -19.06 -0.75
N ALA A 3 -7.45 -20.19 -0.06
CA ALA A 3 -6.54 -20.62 1.00
C ALA A 3 -5.10 -20.84 0.49
N ILE A 4 -4.95 -21.44 -0.69
CA ILE A 4 -3.65 -21.68 -1.30
C ILE A 4 -2.96 -20.34 -1.61
N PHE A 5 -3.69 -19.39 -2.21
CA PHE A 5 -3.14 -18.06 -2.52
C PHE A 5 -2.79 -17.26 -1.26
N SER A 6 -3.56 -17.39 -0.18
CA SER A 6 -3.22 -16.74 1.10
C SER A 6 -1.91 -17.31 1.69
N ILE A 7 -1.73 -18.62 1.66
CA ILE A 7 -0.48 -19.26 2.14
C ILE A 7 0.69 -18.81 1.26
N LEU A 8 0.52 -18.85 -0.06
CA LEU A 8 1.55 -18.41 -1.00
C LEU A 8 1.95 -16.95 -0.77
N ALA A 9 0.98 -16.06 -0.54
CA ALA A 9 1.23 -14.65 -0.25
C ALA A 9 2.04 -14.47 1.05
N ILE A 10 1.70 -15.21 2.11
CA ILE A 10 2.45 -15.18 3.38
C ILE A 10 3.90 -15.62 3.17
N VAL A 11 4.10 -16.74 2.45
CA VAL A 11 5.44 -17.27 2.19
C VAL A 11 6.26 -16.29 1.36
N LEU A 12 5.70 -15.79 0.25
CA LEU A 12 6.39 -14.83 -0.62
C LEU A 12 6.72 -13.52 0.10
N PHE A 13 5.83 -13.03 0.95
CA PHE A 13 6.07 -11.83 1.74
C PHE A 13 7.19 -12.05 2.77
N ALA A 14 7.22 -13.20 3.44
CA ALA A 14 8.29 -13.57 4.37
C ALA A 14 9.65 -13.70 3.65
N VAL A 15 9.69 -14.43 2.54
CA VAL A 15 10.91 -14.61 1.74
C VAL A 15 11.41 -13.27 1.20
N GLY A 16 10.51 -12.44 0.65
CA GLY A 16 10.84 -11.10 0.19
C GLY A 16 11.44 -10.23 1.30
N GLY A 17 10.84 -10.23 2.49
CA GLY A 17 11.37 -9.50 3.64
C GLY A 17 12.77 -9.94 4.06
N LEU A 18 13.05 -11.25 4.04
CA LEU A 18 14.40 -11.79 4.33
C LEU A 18 15.40 -11.39 3.22
N MET A 19 14.99 -11.43 1.96
CA MET A 19 15.86 -11.06 0.85
C MET A 19 16.25 -9.58 0.86
N VAL A 20 15.33 -8.69 1.29
CA VAL A 20 15.59 -7.25 1.35
C VAL A 20 16.80 -6.91 2.24
N GLY A 21 17.04 -7.67 3.29
CA GLY A 21 18.24 -7.50 4.13
C GLY A 21 19.56 -7.84 3.45
N HIS A 22 19.54 -8.55 2.32
CA HIS A 22 20.74 -9.02 1.60
C HIS A 22 21.05 -8.24 0.33
N ILE A 23 20.10 -7.43 -0.14
CA ILE A 23 20.27 -6.57 -1.33
C ILE A 23 20.83 -5.20 -0.94
N ASN A 24 21.45 -4.53 -1.90
CA ASN A 24 21.90 -3.17 -1.76
C ASN A 24 20.70 -2.23 -1.69
N GLY A 25 20.71 -1.33 -0.73
CA GLY A 25 19.74 -0.25 -0.59
C GLY A 25 20.42 1.10 -0.63
N TYR A 26 19.63 2.16 -0.56
CA TYR A 26 20.14 3.53 -0.62
C TYR A 26 19.88 4.25 0.69
N VAL A 27 20.87 5.09 1.07
CA VAL A 27 20.77 6.04 2.18
C VAL A 27 20.98 7.43 1.60
N ALA A 28 19.97 8.28 1.72
CA ALA A 28 20.10 9.67 1.33
C ALA A 28 20.52 10.52 2.53
N THR A 29 21.51 11.37 2.32
CA THR A 29 21.97 12.37 3.28
C THR A 29 21.86 13.76 2.68
N ASN A 30 21.94 14.80 3.51
CA ASN A 30 21.76 16.21 3.13
C ASN A 30 20.35 16.50 2.57
N LEU A 31 19.34 15.81 3.10
CA LEU A 31 17.93 16.11 2.80
C LEU A 31 17.44 17.18 3.77
N ASP A 32 17.09 18.35 3.26
CA ASP A 32 16.44 19.41 4.03
C ASP A 32 14.95 19.48 3.62
N PRO A 33 14.03 19.10 4.54
CA PRO A 33 12.59 19.16 4.25
C PRO A 33 12.05 20.57 3.96
N ASN A 34 12.80 21.63 4.36
CA ASN A 34 12.39 23.01 4.23
C ASN A 34 13.11 23.74 3.09
N ALA A 35 14.08 23.10 2.45
CA ALA A 35 14.78 23.69 1.31
C ALA A 35 13.91 23.66 0.04
N ALA A 36 14.29 24.47 -0.94
CA ALA A 36 13.72 24.37 -2.28
C ALA A 36 13.98 22.97 -2.85
N SER A 37 13.01 22.44 -3.58
CA SER A 37 13.11 21.11 -4.20
C SER A 37 14.25 21.12 -5.24
N ASP A 38 15.38 20.51 -4.91
CA ASP A 38 16.54 20.35 -5.78
C ASP A 38 17.09 18.92 -5.69
N PRO A 39 16.82 18.08 -6.71
CA PRO A 39 17.27 16.69 -6.73
C PRO A 39 18.79 16.49 -6.71
N LEU A 40 19.57 17.52 -7.02
CA LEU A 40 21.04 17.45 -7.10
C LEU A 40 21.75 17.76 -5.78
N MET A 41 21.05 18.30 -4.80
CA MET A 41 21.65 18.70 -3.51
C MET A 41 21.89 17.53 -2.55
N LYS A 42 21.26 16.37 -2.76
CA LYS A 42 21.44 15.20 -1.92
C LYS A 42 22.68 14.40 -2.28
N THR A 43 23.19 13.68 -1.30
CA THR A 43 24.15 12.59 -1.52
C THR A 43 23.47 11.26 -1.24
N VAL A 44 23.72 10.26 -2.08
CA VAL A 44 23.13 8.92 -1.94
C VAL A 44 24.23 7.89 -1.85
N GLU A 45 24.26 7.16 -0.76
CA GLU A 45 25.18 6.06 -0.51
C GLU A 45 24.48 4.71 -0.72
N VAL A 46 25.22 3.77 -1.30
CA VAL A 46 24.74 2.39 -1.51
C VAL A 46 25.20 1.53 -0.34
N VAL A 47 24.25 1.07 0.47
CA VAL A 47 24.55 0.27 1.67
C VAL A 47 23.72 -1.01 1.66
N LYS A 48 24.36 -2.14 1.97
CA LYS A 48 23.64 -3.43 2.02
C LYS A 48 22.60 -3.43 3.14
N GLY A 49 21.37 -3.81 2.80
CA GLY A 49 20.24 -3.87 3.73
C GLY A 49 19.68 -2.52 4.16
N ALA A 50 20.05 -1.42 3.49
CA ALA A 50 19.61 -0.07 3.85
C ALA A 50 18.09 0.11 3.83
N TRP A 51 17.37 -0.66 3.02
CA TRP A 51 15.90 -0.64 2.98
C TRP A 51 15.23 -1.04 4.30
N LEU A 52 15.97 -1.64 5.23
CA LEU A 52 15.47 -1.98 6.57
C LEU A 52 15.83 -0.95 7.65
N ASN A 53 16.54 0.10 7.30
CA ASN A 53 17.02 1.10 8.28
C ASN A 53 15.86 1.84 8.94
N ASN A 54 14.77 2.13 8.22
CA ASN A 54 13.61 2.82 8.76
C ASN A 54 12.95 2.05 9.92
N TYR A 55 12.96 0.71 9.87
CA TYR A 55 12.45 -0.12 10.97
C TYR A 55 13.33 -0.08 12.22
N LYS A 56 14.64 0.17 12.05
CA LYS A 56 15.57 0.34 13.16
C LYS A 56 15.45 1.74 13.78
N LEU A 57 15.31 2.77 12.93
CA LEU A 57 15.20 4.15 13.37
C LEU A 57 13.83 4.44 14.03
N TYR A 58 12.78 3.88 13.49
CA TYR A 58 11.39 4.06 13.94
C TYR A 58 10.73 2.70 14.22
N PRO A 59 10.96 2.08 15.38
CA PRO A 59 10.47 0.72 15.69
C PRO A 59 8.94 0.56 15.55
N ILE A 60 8.18 1.65 15.71
CA ILE A 60 6.71 1.65 15.52
C ILE A 60 6.31 1.25 14.10
N THR A 61 7.18 1.47 13.12
CA THR A 61 6.91 1.08 11.73
C THR A 61 6.88 -0.43 11.52
N MET A 62 7.41 -1.23 12.47
CA MET A 62 7.27 -2.69 12.46
C MET A 62 5.82 -3.16 12.59
N LEU A 63 4.91 -2.31 13.06
CA LEU A 63 3.48 -2.60 13.04
C LEU A 63 2.96 -2.83 11.62
N VAL A 64 3.57 -2.22 10.61
CA VAL A 64 3.10 -2.27 9.22
C VAL A 64 3.29 -3.67 8.62
N PRO A 65 4.49 -4.28 8.61
CA PRO A 65 4.65 -5.66 8.19
C PRO A 65 3.89 -6.65 9.10
N ALA A 66 3.78 -6.37 10.40
CA ALA A 66 2.97 -7.18 11.30
C ALA A 66 1.50 -7.18 10.88
N LEU A 67 0.91 -6.03 10.50
CA LEU A 67 -0.45 -5.95 9.94
C LEU A 67 -0.58 -6.76 8.65
N GLY A 68 0.44 -6.76 7.80
CA GLY A 68 0.49 -7.59 6.59
C GLY A 68 0.34 -9.08 6.92
N PHE A 69 1.19 -9.59 7.81
CA PHE A 69 1.14 -11.00 8.23
C PHE A 69 -0.15 -11.35 8.97
N ILE A 70 -0.56 -10.55 9.95
CA ILE A 70 -1.76 -10.76 10.75
C ILE A 70 -3.00 -10.74 9.86
N GLY A 71 -3.10 -9.76 8.95
CA GLY A 71 -4.20 -9.66 8.00
C GLY A 71 -4.33 -10.91 7.13
N LEU A 72 -3.23 -11.36 6.52
CA LEU A 72 -3.24 -12.57 5.70
C LEU A 72 -3.57 -13.85 6.51
N LEU A 73 -3.02 -13.97 7.72
CA LEU A 73 -3.29 -15.12 8.60
C LEU A 73 -4.77 -15.19 9.01
N PHE A 74 -5.35 -14.06 9.45
CA PHE A 74 -6.77 -14.02 9.79
C PHE A 74 -7.67 -14.23 8.56
N SER A 75 -7.28 -13.68 7.40
CA SER A 75 -7.97 -13.96 6.13
C SER A 75 -8.01 -15.46 5.85
N LEU A 76 -6.88 -16.17 6.01
CA LEU A 76 -6.81 -17.62 5.83
C LEU A 76 -7.71 -18.37 6.83
N ILE A 77 -7.65 -18.02 8.11
CA ILE A 77 -8.43 -18.66 9.18
C ILE A 77 -9.94 -18.48 8.93
N PHE A 78 -10.39 -17.26 8.61
CA PHE A 78 -11.80 -17.00 8.35
C PHE A 78 -12.30 -17.62 7.06
N ASN A 79 -11.42 -17.73 6.05
CA ASN A 79 -11.74 -18.44 4.82
C ASN A 79 -11.99 -19.94 5.06
N ILE A 80 -11.13 -20.60 5.84
CA ILE A 80 -11.29 -22.01 6.22
C ILE A 80 -12.57 -22.22 7.04
N LYS A 81 -12.92 -21.25 7.92
CA LYS A 81 -14.15 -21.27 8.71
C LYS A 81 -15.43 -20.91 7.93
N GLY A 82 -15.34 -20.67 6.63
CA GLY A 82 -16.48 -20.31 5.78
C GLY A 82 -17.03 -18.88 5.99
N LYS A 83 -16.34 -18.03 6.77
CA LYS A 83 -16.75 -16.65 7.04
C LYS A 83 -16.19 -15.69 5.99
N SER A 84 -16.73 -15.76 4.77
CA SER A 84 -16.21 -15.05 3.59
C SER A 84 -16.13 -13.52 3.77
N GLY A 85 -17.09 -12.88 4.46
CA GLY A 85 -17.08 -11.44 4.70
C GLY A 85 -15.89 -10.99 5.57
N LEU A 86 -15.60 -11.71 6.66
CA LEU A 86 -14.44 -11.42 7.50
C LEU A 86 -13.13 -11.75 6.77
N ALA A 87 -13.08 -12.84 6.03
CA ALA A 87 -11.92 -13.19 5.22
C ALA A 87 -11.58 -12.07 4.21
N PHE A 88 -12.59 -11.46 3.59
CA PHE A 88 -12.40 -10.35 2.66
C PHE A 88 -11.83 -9.11 3.36
N ILE A 89 -12.36 -8.71 4.53
CA ILE A 89 -11.87 -7.55 5.28
C ILE A 89 -10.41 -7.76 5.70
N PHE A 90 -10.08 -8.93 6.27
CA PHE A 90 -8.72 -9.21 6.70
C PHE A 90 -7.73 -9.36 5.53
N SER A 91 -8.19 -9.84 4.38
CA SER A 91 -7.40 -9.82 3.15
C SER A 91 -7.05 -8.40 2.72
N GLY A 92 -8.01 -7.47 2.77
CA GLY A 92 -7.77 -6.05 2.51
C GLY A 92 -6.74 -5.43 3.47
N ILE A 93 -6.84 -5.73 4.77
CA ILE A 93 -5.86 -5.29 5.78
C ILE A 93 -4.47 -5.87 5.47
N GLY A 94 -4.39 -7.15 5.11
CA GLY A 94 -3.15 -7.82 4.73
C GLY A 94 -2.48 -7.16 3.52
N ILE A 95 -3.24 -6.90 2.47
CA ILE A 95 -2.75 -6.22 1.25
C ILE A 95 -2.26 -4.81 1.59
N ALA A 96 -3.04 -4.04 2.35
CA ALA A 96 -2.64 -2.71 2.78
C ALA A 96 -1.33 -2.74 3.59
N GLY A 97 -1.19 -3.70 4.52
CA GLY A 97 0.04 -3.91 5.28
C GLY A 97 1.26 -4.21 4.40
N ILE A 98 1.11 -5.05 3.37
CA ILE A 98 2.19 -5.37 2.42
C ILE A 98 2.60 -4.13 1.62
N ILE A 99 1.65 -3.38 1.08
CA ILE A 99 1.92 -2.18 0.29
C ILE A 99 2.60 -1.11 1.15
N LEU A 100 2.08 -0.87 2.35
CA LEU A 100 2.68 0.09 3.29
C LEU A 100 4.07 -0.34 3.74
N THR A 101 4.35 -1.65 3.87
CA THR A 101 5.68 -2.16 4.18
C THR A 101 6.70 -1.72 3.13
N SER A 102 6.36 -1.84 1.84
CA SER A 102 7.22 -1.36 0.76
C SER A 102 7.43 0.16 0.84
N GLY A 103 6.37 0.93 1.11
CA GLY A 103 6.47 2.38 1.26
C GLY A 103 7.38 2.80 2.42
N VAL A 104 7.24 2.16 3.58
CA VAL A 104 8.11 2.41 4.76
C VAL A 104 9.56 2.01 4.48
N SER A 105 9.78 0.87 3.82
CA SER A 105 11.13 0.40 3.47
C SER A 105 11.84 1.38 2.54
N MET A 106 11.13 1.90 1.53
CA MET A 106 11.73 2.78 0.54
C MET A 106 11.87 4.24 1.00
N PHE A 107 11.10 4.67 2.00
CA PHE A 107 11.16 6.06 2.47
C PHE A 107 12.60 6.47 2.85
N PRO A 108 13.10 7.67 2.42
CA PRO A 108 12.38 8.75 1.76
C PRO A 108 12.30 8.65 0.22
N PHE A 109 12.81 7.58 -0.40
CA PHE A 109 12.81 7.43 -1.84
C PHE A 109 11.41 7.11 -2.37
N ILE A 110 10.98 7.89 -3.37
CA ILE A 110 9.75 7.62 -4.14
C ILE A 110 10.10 6.76 -5.35
N MET A 111 11.20 7.08 -6.02
CA MET A 111 11.66 6.39 -7.22
C MET A 111 13.19 6.21 -7.16
N PRO A 112 13.67 5.09 -6.62
CA PRO A 112 15.10 4.79 -6.62
C PRO A 112 15.58 4.47 -8.05
N SER A 113 16.71 5.06 -8.43
CA SER A 113 17.35 4.82 -9.73
C SER A 113 18.32 3.65 -9.62
N SER A 114 18.25 2.73 -10.58
CA SER A 114 19.17 1.59 -10.66
C SER A 114 20.48 1.89 -11.38
N SER A 115 20.50 2.92 -12.23
CA SER A 115 21.66 3.28 -13.04
C SER A 115 22.58 4.28 -12.33
N ASP A 116 22.00 5.26 -11.64
CA ASP A 116 22.74 6.27 -10.90
C ASP A 116 21.99 6.58 -9.60
N PRO A 117 22.53 6.22 -8.42
CA PRO A 117 21.88 6.46 -7.13
C PRO A 117 21.52 7.91 -6.86
N ILE A 118 22.31 8.89 -7.33
CA ILE A 118 22.06 10.31 -7.12
C ILE A 118 20.81 10.78 -7.89
N SER A 119 20.54 10.16 -9.03
CA SER A 119 19.33 10.41 -9.83
C SER A 119 18.04 9.85 -9.24
N SER A 120 18.10 9.21 -8.06
CA SER A 120 16.90 8.75 -7.34
C SER A 120 16.07 9.95 -6.87
N LEU A 121 14.74 9.83 -6.92
CA LEU A 121 13.83 10.87 -6.46
C LEU A 121 13.33 10.54 -5.04
N THR A 122 13.37 11.56 -4.18
CA THR A 122 12.89 11.45 -2.79
C THR A 122 11.65 12.29 -2.55
N ALA A 123 10.97 12.04 -1.43
CA ALA A 123 9.81 12.82 -1.01
C ALA A 123 10.13 14.30 -0.69
N PHE A 124 11.42 14.65 -0.53
CA PHE A 124 11.86 15.99 -0.16
C PHE A 124 12.32 16.81 -1.36
N ASP A 125 12.83 16.16 -2.40
CA ASP A 125 13.45 16.82 -3.55
C ASP A 125 12.65 16.70 -4.86
N ALA A 126 11.60 15.90 -4.89
CA ALA A 126 10.81 15.65 -6.10
C ALA A 126 9.31 15.92 -5.91
N THR A 127 8.93 16.60 -4.83
CA THR A 127 7.55 17.00 -4.58
C THR A 127 7.27 18.41 -5.07
N SER A 128 6.00 18.70 -5.26
CA SER A 128 5.52 20.04 -5.63
C SER A 128 5.70 21.03 -4.47
N SER A 129 5.54 22.32 -4.76
CA SER A 129 5.61 23.35 -3.72
C SER A 129 4.56 23.15 -2.63
N GLU A 130 4.83 23.67 -1.42
CA GLU A 130 3.93 23.56 -0.26
C GLU A 130 2.51 24.05 -0.58
N HIS A 131 2.36 25.18 -1.26
CA HIS A 131 1.04 25.69 -1.67
C HIS A 131 0.29 24.72 -2.60
N THR A 132 0.97 24.12 -3.55
CA THR A 132 0.37 23.14 -4.46
C THR A 132 -0.06 21.90 -3.71
N LEU A 133 0.78 21.40 -2.79
CA LEU A 133 0.44 20.24 -1.94
C LEU A 133 -0.75 20.53 -1.04
N LEU A 134 -0.85 21.74 -0.47
CA LEU A 134 -2.01 22.16 0.32
C LEU A 134 -3.29 22.18 -0.51
N LEU A 135 -3.25 22.75 -1.72
CA LEU A 135 -4.40 22.76 -2.62
C LEU A 135 -4.83 21.34 -3.01
N MET A 136 -3.86 20.45 -3.30
CA MET A 136 -4.14 19.05 -3.58
C MET A 136 -4.76 18.33 -2.38
N LEU A 137 -4.27 18.61 -1.16
CA LEU A 137 -4.82 18.05 0.06
C LEU A 137 -6.28 18.50 0.26
N VAL A 138 -6.56 19.80 0.13
CA VAL A 138 -7.93 20.34 0.25
C VAL A 138 -8.86 19.72 -0.79
N ALA A 139 -8.42 19.65 -2.04
CA ALA A 139 -9.19 19.00 -3.10
C ALA A 139 -9.46 17.52 -2.78
N ALA A 140 -8.45 16.77 -2.33
CA ALA A 140 -8.61 15.37 -1.95
C ALA A 140 -9.58 15.20 -0.77
N LEU A 141 -9.53 16.06 0.24
CA LEU A 141 -10.44 16.02 1.40
C LEU A 141 -11.90 16.29 1.02
N ILE A 142 -12.14 17.09 -0.01
CA ILE A 142 -13.49 17.40 -0.50
C ILE A 142 -13.98 16.30 -1.45
N PHE A 143 -13.21 15.98 -2.48
CA PHE A 143 -13.67 15.08 -3.54
C PHE A 143 -13.67 13.62 -3.14
N THR A 144 -12.72 13.17 -2.31
CA THR A 144 -12.65 11.76 -1.90
C THR A 144 -13.91 11.32 -1.13
N PRO A 145 -14.43 12.04 -0.13
CA PRO A 145 -15.69 11.68 0.52
C PRO A 145 -16.87 11.66 -0.43
N ILE A 146 -16.94 12.61 -1.38
CA ILE A 146 -18.03 12.67 -2.38
C ILE A 146 -17.99 11.42 -3.25
N ILE A 147 -16.82 11.06 -3.78
CA ILE A 147 -16.63 9.87 -4.61
C ILE A 147 -16.96 8.60 -3.83
N LEU A 148 -16.47 8.48 -2.59
CA LEU A 148 -16.74 7.32 -1.73
C LEU A 148 -18.24 7.20 -1.41
N THR A 149 -18.92 8.30 -1.13
CA THR A 149 -20.36 8.31 -0.85
C THR A 149 -21.15 7.90 -2.09
N TYR A 150 -20.85 8.49 -3.23
CA TYR A 150 -21.49 8.14 -4.50
C TYR A 150 -21.26 6.67 -4.85
N THR A 151 -20.02 6.21 -4.79
CA THR A 151 -19.66 4.83 -5.11
C THR A 151 -20.35 3.85 -4.16
N SER A 152 -20.34 4.15 -2.86
CA SER A 152 -21.03 3.33 -1.84
C SER A 152 -22.53 3.27 -2.08
N TRP A 153 -23.13 4.38 -2.48
CA TRP A 153 -24.55 4.44 -2.81
C TRP A 153 -24.90 3.59 -4.04
N VAL A 154 -24.09 3.68 -5.12
CA VAL A 154 -24.25 2.85 -6.31
C VAL A 154 -24.15 1.36 -5.96
N TYR A 155 -23.12 0.96 -5.21
CA TYR A 155 -22.99 -0.43 -4.76
C TYR A 155 -24.15 -0.89 -3.87
N LYS A 156 -24.73 0.01 -3.06
CA LYS A 156 -25.90 -0.30 -2.24
C LYS A 156 -27.14 -0.56 -3.10
N ILE A 157 -27.34 0.21 -4.16
CA ILE A 157 -28.47 0.02 -5.12
C ILE A 157 -28.30 -1.29 -5.88
N MET A 158 -27.09 -1.58 -6.35
CA MET A 158 -26.79 -2.79 -7.11
C MET A 158 -26.60 -4.04 -6.22
N ARG A 159 -26.78 -3.89 -4.90
CA ARG A 159 -26.59 -4.98 -3.93
C ARG A 159 -27.65 -6.06 -4.10
N GLY A 160 -27.24 -7.26 -4.51
CA GLY A 160 -28.10 -8.43 -4.59
C GLY A 160 -27.44 -9.57 -5.35
N LYS A 161 -27.79 -10.80 -5.00
CA LYS A 161 -27.43 -11.95 -5.82
C LYS A 161 -28.42 -12.02 -6.98
N LEU A 162 -27.91 -12.04 -8.20
CA LEU A 162 -28.70 -12.41 -9.36
C LEU A 162 -28.88 -13.93 -9.30
N THR A 163 -30.12 -14.36 -9.03
CA THR A 163 -30.52 -15.77 -9.11
C THR A 163 -31.41 -15.96 -10.35
N THR A 164 -31.38 -17.16 -10.93
CA THR A 164 -32.23 -17.50 -12.10
C THR A 164 -33.69 -17.22 -11.83
N ALA A 165 -34.20 -17.54 -10.64
CA ALA A 165 -35.57 -17.23 -10.23
C ALA A 165 -35.89 -15.73 -10.27
N ARG A 166 -34.93 -14.86 -9.87
CA ARG A 166 -35.12 -13.40 -9.88
C ARG A 166 -35.04 -12.82 -11.29
N ILE A 167 -34.30 -13.46 -12.18
CA ILE A 167 -34.25 -13.10 -13.60
C ILE A 167 -35.57 -13.44 -14.31
N GLU A 168 -36.14 -14.61 -14.02
CA GLU A 168 -37.42 -15.03 -14.59
C GLU A 168 -38.59 -14.18 -14.10
N GLU A 169 -38.60 -13.82 -12.80
CA GLU A 169 -39.65 -12.98 -12.20
C GLU A 169 -39.61 -11.54 -12.73
N ASN A 170 -38.45 -11.00 -13.08
CA ASN A 170 -38.27 -9.62 -13.58
C ASN A 170 -37.83 -9.54 -15.04
N SER A 171 -38.12 -10.56 -15.84
CA SER A 171 -37.67 -10.63 -17.24
C SER A 171 -38.15 -9.45 -18.09
N HIS A 172 -39.25 -8.75 -17.73
CA HIS A 172 -39.81 -7.59 -18.44
C HIS A 172 -39.28 -6.24 -17.97
N THR A 173 -38.49 -6.18 -16.86
CA THR A 173 -38.02 -4.90 -16.26
C THR A 173 -36.49 -4.76 -16.18
N MET A 174 -35.75 -5.74 -16.67
CA MET A 174 -34.30 -5.74 -16.64
C MET A 174 -33.59 -5.23 -17.91
N TYR A 175 -34.32 -4.59 -18.79
CA TYR A 175 -33.77 -3.90 -19.97
C TYR A 175 -33.94 -2.40 -19.84
#